data_b459267e24898fae6e030a2900919cb8
#
_entry.id   b459267e24898fae6e030a2900919cb8
#
_cell.length_a   1.000
_cell.length_b   1.000
_cell.length_c   1.000
_cell.angle_alpha   90.00
_cell.angle_beta   90.00
_cell.angle_gamma   90.00
#
_symmetry.space_group_name_H-M   'P 1'
#
loop_
_entity.id
_entity.type
_entity.pdbx_description
1 polymer ?
#
loop_
_entity_poly.entity_id
_entity_poly.type
_entity_poly.pdbx_seq_one_letter_code
_entity_poly.pdbx_strand_id
1 'polypeptide(L)'
;VLRRRVGMVFQQPNPFPMSIYDNVAYGPRVHGIRSKGKLDDIVEESLRGAAIFDEVKDRLKKSALGLSGGQQQRLCIARALAVEPEVLLMDEPTSALDPISTAKIEDLMETLKKKYTVVVVTHNMQQATRVSDYTAFFLLGELIEFGKTRQVFSYPKEKKTEDYITGRFG
;
A
#
# COMPACT_ATOMS: atom_id res chain seq x y z
N VAL A 1 -1.50 11.60 -17.76
CA VAL A 1 -2.73 11.79 -17.00
C VAL A 1 -3.04 10.56 -16.13
N LEU A 2 -3.12 9.33 -16.70
CA LEU A 2 -3.45 8.11 -15.92
C LEU A 2 -2.46 7.84 -14.76
N ARG A 3 -1.15 7.95 -15.02
CA ARG A 3 -0.09 7.68 -14.01
C ARG A 3 -0.13 8.59 -12.78
N ARG A 4 -0.84 9.72 -12.82
CA ARG A 4 -1.05 10.58 -11.66
C ARG A 4 -2.22 10.09 -10.81
N ARG A 5 -3.23 9.50 -11.45
CA ARG A 5 -4.45 9.04 -10.78
C ARG A 5 -4.30 7.69 -10.10
N VAL A 6 -3.27 6.91 -10.48
CA VAL A 6 -3.02 5.56 -9.95
C VAL A 6 -1.64 5.53 -9.32
N GLY A 7 -1.58 5.39 -8.01
CA GLY A 7 -0.35 5.14 -7.26
C GLY A 7 -0.08 3.63 -7.19
N MET A 8 1.20 3.25 -7.11
CA MET A 8 1.61 1.85 -6.98
C MET A 8 2.66 1.67 -5.88
N VAL A 9 2.44 0.69 -5.04
CA VAL A 9 3.36 0.24 -3.99
C VAL A 9 3.75 -1.20 -4.29
N PHE A 10 5.04 -1.45 -4.38
CA PHE A 10 5.59 -2.75 -4.78
C PHE A 10 5.83 -3.65 -3.57
N GLN A 11 5.92 -4.95 -3.83
CA GLN A 11 6.19 -6.00 -2.86
C GLN A 11 7.45 -5.73 -2.04
N GLN A 12 8.56 -5.39 -2.71
CA GLN A 12 9.77 -4.96 -2.03
C GLN A 12 9.80 -3.44 -1.92
N PRO A 13 10.06 -2.89 -0.73
CA PRO A 13 10.28 -1.46 -0.57
C PRO A 13 11.36 -0.97 -1.54
N ASN A 14 11.07 0.08 -2.27
CA ASN A 14 11.97 0.64 -3.28
C ASN A 14 12.16 2.16 -3.12
N PRO A 15 12.60 2.61 -1.94
CA PRO A 15 12.91 4.03 -1.79
C PRO A 15 14.02 4.43 -2.75
N PHE A 16 13.94 5.64 -3.29
CA PHE A 16 15.01 6.19 -4.10
C PHE A 16 16.26 6.45 -3.22
N PRO A 17 17.49 6.37 -3.77
CA PRO A 17 18.73 6.63 -3.04
C PRO A 17 18.92 8.14 -2.79
N MET A 18 17.97 8.74 -2.09
CA MET A 18 17.93 10.15 -1.71
C MET A 18 17.35 10.31 -0.30
N SER A 19 17.18 11.54 0.16
CA SER A 19 16.61 11.79 1.49
C SER A 19 15.16 11.31 1.63
N ILE A 20 14.69 11.13 2.87
CA ILE A 20 13.29 10.84 3.18
C ILE A 20 12.39 11.92 2.57
N TYR A 21 12.74 13.18 2.77
CA TYR A 21 12.04 14.34 2.20
C TYR A 21 11.95 14.27 0.68
N ASP A 22 13.10 14.07 0.01
CA ASP A 22 13.15 14.08 -1.45
C ASP A 22 12.42 12.90 -2.08
N ASN A 23 12.33 11.74 -1.41
CA ASN A 23 11.50 10.64 -1.84
C ASN A 23 10.03 11.05 -1.97
N VAL A 24 9.48 11.73 -0.96
CA VAL A 24 8.07 12.15 -0.96
C VAL A 24 7.85 13.35 -1.89
N ALA A 25 8.76 14.33 -1.87
CA ALA A 25 8.69 15.53 -2.72
C ALA A 25 8.92 15.25 -4.20
N TYR A 26 9.42 14.07 -4.59
CA TYR A 26 9.79 13.73 -5.96
C TYR A 26 8.60 13.87 -6.93
N GLY A 27 7.50 13.21 -6.65
CA GLY A 27 6.30 13.26 -7.49
C GLY A 27 5.74 14.67 -7.66
N PRO A 28 5.47 15.41 -6.57
CA PRO A 28 5.05 16.82 -6.62
C PRO A 28 5.97 17.70 -7.45
N ARG A 29 7.30 17.56 -7.32
CA ARG A 29 8.27 18.32 -8.13
C ARG A 29 8.18 18.00 -9.62
N VAL A 30 8.05 16.73 -9.97
CA VAL A 30 7.87 16.27 -11.37
C VAL A 30 6.58 16.87 -11.95
N HIS A 31 5.56 17.05 -11.12
CA HIS A 31 4.30 17.69 -11.51
C HIS A 31 4.32 19.23 -11.42
N GLY A 32 5.50 19.84 -11.29
CA GLY A 32 5.70 21.29 -11.41
C GLY A 32 5.54 22.08 -10.10
N ILE A 33 5.37 21.44 -8.94
CA ILE A 33 5.33 22.14 -7.65
C ILE A 33 6.77 22.51 -7.26
N ARG A 34 7.05 23.83 -7.24
CA ARG A 34 8.38 24.39 -6.94
C ARG A 34 8.42 25.18 -5.64
N SER A 35 7.27 25.60 -5.12
CA SER A 35 7.18 26.33 -3.85
C SER A 35 7.64 25.45 -2.70
N LYS A 36 8.66 25.90 -1.96
CA LYS A 36 9.19 25.16 -0.83
C LYS A 36 8.12 24.92 0.24
N GLY A 37 7.37 25.94 0.62
CA GLY A 37 6.30 25.81 1.62
C GLY A 37 5.26 24.78 1.22
N LYS A 38 4.78 24.81 -0.04
CA LYS A 38 3.84 23.79 -0.53
C LYS A 38 4.43 22.39 -0.52
N LEU A 39 5.71 22.24 -0.83
CA LEU A 39 6.38 20.93 -0.75
C LEU A 39 6.51 20.44 0.69
N ASP A 40 6.83 21.35 1.62
CA ASP A 40 6.94 21.03 3.04
C ASP A 40 5.59 20.53 3.58
N ASP A 41 4.49 21.20 3.24
CA ASP A 41 3.12 20.82 3.61
C ASP A 41 2.74 19.43 3.03
N ILE A 42 2.98 19.21 1.72
CA ILE A 42 2.70 17.94 1.05
C ILE A 42 3.51 16.80 1.68
N VAL A 43 4.79 17.03 1.96
CA VAL A 43 5.68 16.01 2.54
C VAL A 43 5.18 15.64 3.93
N GLU A 44 4.88 16.63 4.78
CA GLU A 44 4.37 16.35 6.12
C GLU A 44 3.03 15.60 6.07
N GLU A 45 2.06 16.10 5.29
CA GLU A 45 0.75 15.46 5.15
C GLU A 45 0.86 14.01 4.64
N SER A 46 1.70 13.78 3.64
CA SER A 46 1.90 12.44 3.07
C SER A 46 2.56 11.49 4.06
N LEU A 47 3.56 11.94 4.83
CA LEU A 47 4.21 11.13 5.86
C LEU A 47 3.25 10.84 7.03
N ARG A 48 2.39 11.78 7.41
CA ARG A 48 1.33 11.55 8.40
C ARG A 48 0.28 10.58 7.86
N GLY A 49 -0.14 10.76 6.61
CA GLY A 49 -1.07 9.86 5.92
C GLY A 49 -0.56 8.42 5.81
N ALA A 50 0.77 8.21 5.78
CA ALA A 50 1.41 6.91 5.80
C ALA A 50 1.84 6.45 7.21
N ALA A 51 1.40 7.13 8.27
CA ALA A 51 1.68 6.81 9.67
C ALA A 51 3.18 6.64 9.99
N ILE A 52 4.04 7.50 9.41
CA ILE A 52 5.50 7.43 9.61
C ILE A 52 6.11 8.76 10.09
N PHE A 53 5.38 9.88 10.01
CA PHE A 53 5.93 11.20 10.27
C PHE A 53 6.67 11.31 11.61
N ASP A 54 6.04 10.86 12.71
CA ASP A 54 6.63 10.98 14.04
C ASP A 54 7.91 10.15 14.24
N GLU A 55 8.09 9.10 13.44
CA GLU A 55 9.32 8.29 13.46
C GLU A 55 10.48 8.93 12.68
N VAL A 56 10.19 9.86 11.76
CA VAL A 56 11.20 10.39 10.82
C VAL A 56 11.35 11.91 10.82
N LYS A 57 10.47 12.67 11.50
CA LYS A 57 10.43 14.15 11.47
C LYS A 57 11.77 14.83 11.76
N ASP A 58 12.58 14.26 12.65
CA ASP A 58 13.88 14.82 13.04
C ASP A 58 15.03 14.41 12.09
N ARG A 59 14.74 13.59 11.07
CA ARG A 59 15.75 13.08 10.13
C ARG A 59 15.30 13.09 8.66
N LEU A 60 14.40 14.00 8.29
CA LEU A 60 13.86 14.11 6.91
C LEU A 60 14.94 14.29 5.85
N LYS A 61 16.07 14.92 6.19
CA LYS A 61 17.22 15.10 5.29
C LYS A 61 18.20 13.91 5.24
N LYS A 62 17.98 12.89 6.06
CA LYS A 62 18.82 11.67 6.03
C LYS A 62 18.38 10.74 4.91
N SER A 63 19.30 9.87 4.51
CA SER A 63 19.04 8.85 3.47
C SER A 63 17.86 7.94 3.85
N ALA A 64 16.94 7.73 2.91
CA ALA A 64 15.84 6.80 3.06
C ALA A 64 16.30 5.33 3.16
N LEU A 65 17.48 5.00 2.63
CA LEU A 65 18.02 3.65 2.67
C LEU A 65 18.41 3.19 4.10
N GLY A 66 18.58 4.13 5.03
CA GLY A 66 18.85 3.82 6.44
C GLY A 66 17.61 3.53 7.28
N LEU A 67 16.42 3.50 6.70
CA LEU A 67 15.17 3.13 7.35
C LEU A 67 15.02 1.60 7.45
N SER A 68 14.27 1.11 8.45
CA SER A 68 13.85 -0.30 8.50
C SER A 68 12.95 -0.67 7.33
N GLY A 69 12.79 -1.96 7.01
CA GLY A 69 11.95 -2.41 5.90
C GLY A 69 10.51 -1.89 6.00
N GLY A 70 9.89 -1.98 7.18
CA GLY A 70 8.54 -1.45 7.40
C GLY A 70 8.46 0.07 7.30
N GLN A 71 9.49 0.80 7.71
CA GLN A 71 9.58 2.25 7.52
C GLN A 71 9.77 2.61 6.04
N GLN A 72 10.60 1.87 5.30
CA GLN A 72 10.78 2.06 3.87
C GLN A 72 9.47 1.82 3.11
N GLN A 73 8.72 0.79 3.48
CA GLN A 73 7.43 0.50 2.84
C GLN A 73 6.42 1.63 3.09
N ARG A 74 6.30 2.12 4.33
CA ARG A 74 5.42 3.27 4.63
C ARG A 74 5.91 4.56 3.95
N LEU A 75 7.22 4.74 3.76
CA LEU A 75 7.76 5.84 2.96
C LEU A 75 7.35 5.72 1.49
N CYS A 76 7.37 4.51 0.91
CA CYS A 76 6.89 4.27 -0.46
C CYS A 76 5.39 4.56 -0.59
N ILE A 77 4.60 4.25 0.44
CA ILE A 77 3.18 4.64 0.49
C ILE A 77 3.07 6.18 0.55
N ALA A 78 3.80 6.87 1.43
CA ALA A 78 3.80 8.33 1.51
C ALA A 78 4.16 8.98 0.17
N ARG A 79 5.17 8.44 -0.53
CA ARG A 79 5.55 8.88 -1.88
C ARG A 79 4.41 8.75 -2.88
N ALA A 80 3.65 7.66 -2.81
CA ALA A 80 2.49 7.45 -3.67
C ALA A 80 1.34 8.42 -3.33
N LEU A 81 1.10 8.69 -2.04
CA LEU A 81 0.06 9.61 -1.58
C LEU A 81 0.34 11.06 -1.95
N ALA A 82 1.62 11.46 -2.05
CA ALA A 82 2.04 12.83 -2.32
C ALA A 82 1.56 13.41 -3.68
N VAL A 83 1.12 12.57 -4.59
CA VAL A 83 0.53 12.98 -5.88
C VAL A 83 -1.00 12.92 -5.89
N GLU A 84 -1.61 12.67 -4.72
CA GLU A 84 -3.07 12.58 -4.53
C GLU A 84 -3.74 11.62 -5.54
N PRO A 85 -3.41 10.33 -5.52
CA PRO A 85 -3.99 9.37 -6.44
C PRO A 85 -5.47 9.13 -6.12
N GLU A 86 -6.25 8.66 -7.09
CA GLU A 86 -7.62 8.17 -6.88
C GLU A 86 -7.62 6.69 -6.48
N VAL A 87 -6.67 5.94 -7.01
CA VAL A 87 -6.50 4.50 -6.77
C VAL A 87 -5.08 4.22 -6.29
N LEU A 88 -4.96 3.42 -5.26
CA LEU A 88 -3.68 2.94 -4.73
C LEU A 88 -3.61 1.42 -4.93
N LEU A 89 -2.71 1.00 -5.81
CA LEU A 89 -2.40 -0.42 -6.03
C LEU A 89 -1.28 -0.83 -5.09
N MET A 90 -1.45 -1.94 -4.38
CA MET A 90 -0.45 -2.52 -3.48
C MET A 90 -0.21 -3.97 -3.86
N ASP A 91 0.99 -4.28 -4.31
CA ASP A 91 1.39 -5.62 -4.67
C ASP A 91 2.13 -6.27 -3.51
N GLU A 92 1.49 -7.22 -2.84
CA GLU A 92 2.00 -7.95 -1.67
C GLU A 92 2.73 -7.06 -0.63
N PRO A 93 2.13 -5.95 -0.17
CA PRO A 93 2.83 -4.88 0.52
C PRO A 93 3.44 -5.27 1.87
N THR A 94 3.15 -6.47 2.38
CA THR A 94 3.61 -6.95 3.70
C THR A 94 4.44 -8.21 3.65
N SER A 95 4.61 -8.84 2.47
CA SER A 95 5.25 -10.16 2.35
C SER A 95 6.71 -10.20 2.81
N ALA A 96 7.43 -9.07 2.72
CA ALA A 96 8.83 -8.95 3.13
C ALA A 96 9.01 -8.32 4.53
N LEU A 97 7.92 -8.20 5.32
CA LEU A 97 7.92 -7.48 6.59
C LEU A 97 7.76 -8.41 7.79
N ASP A 98 8.29 -7.97 8.92
CA ASP A 98 8.04 -8.59 10.23
C ASP A 98 6.56 -8.41 10.67
N PRO A 99 6.06 -9.22 11.64
CA PRO A 99 4.65 -9.15 12.05
C PRO A 99 4.20 -7.79 12.58
N ILE A 100 5.07 -7.04 13.27
CA ILE A 100 4.75 -5.73 13.84
C ILE A 100 4.58 -4.72 12.70
N SER A 101 5.50 -4.72 11.74
CA SER A 101 5.43 -3.88 10.55
C SER A 101 4.23 -4.23 9.67
N THR A 102 3.91 -5.52 9.55
CA THR A 102 2.71 -5.99 8.84
C THR A 102 1.44 -5.43 9.46
N ALA A 103 1.27 -5.53 10.79
CA ALA A 103 0.11 -4.98 11.48
C ALA A 103 -0.05 -3.46 11.23
N LYS A 104 1.05 -2.70 11.30
CA LYS A 104 1.02 -1.26 11.00
C LYS A 104 0.56 -0.95 9.57
N ILE A 105 0.95 -1.77 8.58
CA ILE A 105 0.51 -1.61 7.19
C ILE A 105 -0.98 -1.97 7.05
N GLU A 106 -1.46 -3.01 7.72
CA GLU A 106 -2.88 -3.40 7.71
C GLU A 106 -3.76 -2.30 8.33
N ASP A 107 -3.37 -1.75 9.49
CA ASP A 107 -4.06 -0.61 10.13
C ASP A 107 -4.07 0.63 9.20
N LEU A 108 -2.96 0.84 8.49
CA LEU A 108 -2.84 1.92 7.52
C LEU A 108 -3.81 1.72 6.34
N MET A 109 -3.95 0.51 5.81
CA MET A 109 -4.93 0.21 4.74
C MET A 109 -6.36 0.51 5.19
N GLU A 110 -6.75 0.16 6.42
CA GLU A 110 -8.05 0.48 7.00
C GLU A 110 -8.33 2.00 7.08
N THR A 111 -7.27 2.77 7.25
CA THR A 111 -7.37 4.24 7.23
C THR A 111 -7.45 4.78 5.80
N LEU A 112 -6.60 4.28 4.91
CA LEU A 112 -6.50 4.74 3.52
C LEU A 112 -7.77 4.46 2.70
N LYS A 113 -8.43 3.31 2.91
CA LYS A 113 -9.66 2.96 2.16
C LYS A 113 -10.82 3.93 2.40
N LYS A 114 -10.77 4.77 3.43
CA LYS A 114 -11.77 5.83 3.68
C LYS A 114 -11.65 6.99 2.70
N LYS A 115 -10.46 7.20 2.12
CA LYS A 115 -10.17 8.32 1.22
C LYS A 115 -9.85 7.87 -0.21
N TYR A 116 -9.27 6.68 -0.38
CA TYR A 116 -8.79 6.15 -1.65
C TYR A 116 -9.46 4.82 -2.00
N THR A 117 -9.54 4.51 -3.29
CA THR A 117 -9.78 3.14 -3.71
C THR A 117 -8.48 2.36 -3.57
N VAL A 118 -8.43 1.42 -2.62
CA VAL A 118 -7.23 0.59 -2.38
C VAL A 118 -7.45 -0.78 -3.00
N VAL A 119 -6.53 -1.19 -3.87
CA VAL A 119 -6.51 -2.52 -4.48
C VAL A 119 -5.24 -3.23 -4.00
N VAL A 120 -5.41 -4.34 -3.29
CA VAL A 120 -4.29 -5.12 -2.73
C VAL A 120 -4.23 -6.47 -3.42
N VAL A 121 -3.07 -6.85 -3.93
CA VAL A 121 -2.75 -8.21 -4.33
C VAL A 121 -2.07 -8.90 -3.16
N THR A 122 -2.57 -10.05 -2.74
CA THR A 122 -1.98 -10.85 -1.68
C THR A 122 -2.31 -12.34 -1.86
N HIS A 123 -1.38 -13.20 -1.51
CA HIS A 123 -1.61 -14.64 -1.39
C HIS A 123 -2.00 -15.03 0.05
N ASN A 124 -1.99 -14.08 0.99
CA ASN A 124 -2.37 -14.32 2.38
C ASN A 124 -3.88 -14.11 2.58
N MET A 125 -4.62 -15.22 2.63
CA MET A 125 -6.08 -15.21 2.81
C MET A 125 -6.51 -14.55 4.11
N GLN A 126 -5.75 -14.71 5.19
CA GLN A 126 -6.07 -14.10 6.48
C GLN A 126 -5.96 -12.58 6.38
N GLN A 127 -4.94 -12.06 5.69
CA GLN A 127 -4.79 -10.64 5.43
C GLN A 127 -5.98 -10.14 4.59
N ALA A 128 -6.29 -10.80 3.46
CA ALA A 128 -7.42 -10.42 2.63
C ALA A 128 -8.72 -10.35 3.44
N THR A 129 -8.96 -11.32 4.31
CA THR A 129 -10.15 -11.34 5.18
C THR A 129 -10.21 -10.17 6.15
N ARG A 130 -9.05 -9.71 6.66
CA ARG A 130 -9.00 -8.59 7.63
C ARG A 130 -9.18 -7.23 6.99
N VAL A 131 -8.53 -6.99 5.82
CA VAL A 131 -8.39 -5.61 5.28
C VAL A 131 -9.33 -5.28 4.13
N SER A 132 -9.93 -6.29 3.46
CA SER A 132 -10.71 -6.03 2.26
C SER A 132 -12.22 -6.06 2.47
N ASP A 133 -12.94 -5.20 1.74
CA ASP A 133 -14.41 -5.20 1.70
C ASP A 133 -14.92 -6.15 0.61
N TYR A 134 -14.17 -6.24 -0.51
CA TYR A 134 -14.43 -7.14 -1.64
C TYR A 134 -13.19 -7.93 -1.97
N THR A 135 -13.37 -9.16 -2.42
CA THR A 135 -12.29 -10.06 -2.83
C THR A 135 -12.55 -10.60 -4.22
N ALA A 136 -11.52 -10.56 -5.06
CA ALA A 136 -11.45 -11.23 -6.35
C ALA A 136 -10.46 -12.39 -6.25
N PHE A 137 -10.95 -13.62 -6.43
CA PHE A 137 -10.10 -14.80 -6.45
C PHE A 137 -9.69 -15.13 -7.88
N PHE A 138 -8.38 -15.12 -8.11
CA PHE A 138 -7.76 -15.49 -9.39
C PHE A 138 -7.04 -16.84 -9.28
N LEU A 139 -7.20 -17.68 -10.28
CA LEU A 139 -6.48 -18.93 -10.42
C LEU A 139 -5.99 -19.08 -11.86
N LEU A 140 -4.69 -19.28 -12.04
CA LEU A 140 -4.05 -19.45 -13.37
C LEU A 140 -4.40 -18.35 -14.37
N GLY A 141 -4.53 -17.12 -13.90
CA GLY A 141 -4.86 -15.94 -14.75
C GLY A 141 -6.34 -15.73 -15.00
N GLU A 142 -7.21 -16.61 -14.50
CA GLU A 142 -8.67 -16.50 -14.65
C GLU A 142 -9.30 -15.95 -13.36
N LEU A 143 -10.25 -15.04 -13.48
CA LEU A 143 -11.10 -14.60 -12.38
C LEU A 143 -12.14 -15.70 -12.10
N ILE A 144 -11.99 -16.36 -10.96
CA ILE A 144 -12.87 -17.48 -10.56
C ILE A 144 -14.09 -16.94 -9.81
N GLU A 145 -13.87 -16.09 -8.82
CA GLU A 145 -14.96 -15.55 -8.01
C GLU A 145 -14.68 -14.11 -7.61
N PHE A 146 -15.74 -13.29 -7.58
CA PHE A 146 -15.71 -11.92 -7.08
C PHE A 146 -16.93 -11.65 -6.21
N GLY A 147 -16.73 -11.06 -5.04
CA GLY A 147 -17.81 -10.73 -4.14
C GLY A 147 -17.37 -10.03 -2.87
N LYS A 148 -18.32 -9.82 -1.96
CA LYS A 148 -18.00 -9.35 -0.61
C LYS A 148 -17.06 -10.34 0.06
N THR A 149 -16.00 -9.85 0.69
CA THR A 149 -14.96 -10.68 1.31
C THR A 149 -15.53 -11.75 2.23
N ARG A 150 -16.46 -11.37 3.11
CA ARG A 150 -17.13 -12.32 4.01
C ARG A 150 -17.86 -13.45 3.25
N GLN A 151 -18.51 -13.14 2.13
CA GLN A 151 -19.22 -14.15 1.33
C GLN A 151 -18.23 -15.08 0.63
N VAL A 152 -17.18 -14.54 0.00
CA VAL A 152 -16.16 -15.33 -0.72
C VAL A 152 -15.46 -16.31 0.22
N PHE A 153 -15.11 -15.88 1.44
CA PHE A 153 -14.38 -16.72 2.39
C PHE A 153 -15.26 -17.65 3.24
N SER A 154 -16.51 -17.27 3.55
CA SER A 154 -17.39 -18.08 4.41
C SER A 154 -18.36 -18.95 3.64
N TYR A 155 -18.79 -18.50 2.46
CA TYR A 155 -19.79 -19.14 1.62
C TYR A 155 -19.43 -19.01 0.14
N PRO A 156 -18.30 -19.59 -0.29
CA PRO A 156 -17.87 -19.51 -1.68
C PRO A 156 -18.91 -20.15 -2.60
N LYS A 157 -19.13 -19.55 -3.75
CA LYS A 157 -20.06 -20.04 -4.76
C LYS A 157 -19.39 -21.01 -5.72
N GLU A 158 -18.09 -20.82 -5.92
CA GLU A 158 -17.30 -21.61 -6.85
C GLU A 158 -16.51 -22.69 -6.11
N LYS A 159 -16.59 -23.93 -6.63
CA LYS A 159 -15.89 -25.07 -6.04
C LYS A 159 -14.37 -24.85 -5.97
N LYS A 160 -13.78 -24.22 -6.98
CA LYS A 160 -12.36 -23.87 -7.00
C LYS A 160 -11.97 -22.93 -5.85
N THR A 161 -12.85 -21.99 -5.51
CA THR A 161 -12.66 -21.07 -4.36
C THR A 161 -12.71 -21.84 -3.04
N GLU A 162 -13.69 -22.73 -2.87
CA GLU A 162 -13.82 -23.58 -1.70
C GLU A 162 -12.59 -24.49 -1.51
N ASP A 163 -12.14 -25.14 -2.58
CA ASP A 163 -10.97 -26.03 -2.56
C ASP A 163 -9.69 -25.26 -2.20
N TYR A 164 -9.54 -24.01 -2.69
CA TYR A 164 -8.44 -23.13 -2.32
C TYR A 164 -8.47 -22.76 -0.83
N ILE A 165 -9.61 -22.30 -0.33
CA ILE A 165 -9.75 -21.88 1.07
C ILE A 165 -9.54 -23.04 2.03
N THR A 166 -10.00 -24.25 1.66
CA THR A 166 -9.88 -25.46 2.49
C THR A 166 -8.57 -26.21 2.33
N GLY A 167 -7.67 -25.74 1.44
CA GLY A 167 -6.39 -26.43 1.15
C GLY A 167 -6.54 -27.76 0.42
N ARG A 168 -7.66 -27.99 -0.24
CA ARG A 168 -7.96 -29.24 -0.97
C ARG A 168 -7.60 -29.16 -2.46
N PHE A 169 -6.44 -28.61 -2.78
CA PHE A 169 -5.91 -28.71 -4.13
C PHE A 169 -5.35 -30.12 -4.34
N GLY A 170 -6.07 -30.92 -5.07
CA GLY A 170 -5.70 -32.23 -5.58
C GLY A 170 -6.14 -32.39 -7.01
#